data_5c9be45c625b51f5a4366dc21fa8608b
#
_entry.id   5c9be45c625b51f5a4366dc21fa8608b
#
_cell.length_a   1.000
_cell.length_b   1.000
_cell.length_c   1.000
_cell.angle_alpha   90.00
_cell.angle_beta   90.00
_cell.angle_gamma   90.00
#
_symmetry.space_group_name_H-M   'P 1'
#
loop_
_entity.id
_entity.type
_entity.pdbx_description
1 polymer ?
#
loop_
_entity_poly.entity_id
_entity_poly.type
_entity_poly.pdbx_seq_one_letter_code
_entity_poly.pdbx_strand_id
1 'polypeptide(L)'
;MVEGLGMRSVKPLDVLVITASNGENLKLAQRFQTNARNLGHQAELLDLTTLDLPLFTPRTQEAHGVPTAIAPLQELLASTPRWVICAPEYNGSIPPCLSNAIAWLSVQGDDFRGLFNGRPIAIATHSGGGGMEVLISMRIQLTHLGAEVVGRQLLSNVAKPAKDDSIDDLLQRLLQQQPLQV
;
A
#
# COMPACT_ATOMS: atom_id res chain seq x y z
N MET A 1 -18.33 -28.41 33.52
CA MET A 1 -18.67 -27.19 32.83
C MET A 1 -17.38 -26.63 32.29
N VAL A 2 -17.18 -26.75 30.98
CA VAL A 2 -15.98 -26.22 30.29
C VAL A 2 -16.44 -24.84 29.72
N GLU A 3 -15.95 -23.79 30.38
CA GLU A 3 -16.18 -22.44 29.89
C GLU A 3 -15.53 -22.26 28.51
N GLY A 4 -16.35 -21.94 27.51
CA GLY A 4 -15.89 -21.70 26.15
C GLY A 4 -14.90 -20.55 26.10
N LEU A 5 -13.68 -20.82 25.64
CA LEU A 5 -12.76 -19.77 25.18
C LEU A 5 -13.47 -19.01 24.05
N GLY A 6 -13.97 -17.82 24.37
CA GLY A 6 -14.50 -16.90 23.38
C GLY A 6 -13.40 -16.57 22.38
N MET A 7 -13.47 -17.14 21.19
CA MET A 7 -12.68 -16.67 20.04
C MET A 7 -13.02 -15.19 19.85
N ARG A 8 -12.10 -14.30 20.20
CA ARG A 8 -12.22 -12.88 19.82
C ARG A 8 -12.26 -12.84 18.30
N SER A 9 -13.42 -12.55 17.75
CA SER A 9 -13.58 -12.27 16.34
C SER A 9 -12.64 -11.11 15.99
N VAL A 10 -11.53 -11.43 15.31
CA VAL A 10 -10.65 -10.40 14.78
C VAL A 10 -11.46 -9.68 13.70
N LYS A 11 -11.75 -8.40 13.93
CA LYS A 11 -12.47 -7.60 12.92
C LYS A 11 -11.63 -7.54 11.65
N PRO A 12 -12.25 -7.69 10.46
CA PRO A 12 -11.53 -7.56 9.21
C PRO A 12 -10.91 -6.17 9.09
N LEU A 13 -9.79 -6.08 8.38
CA LEU A 13 -9.14 -4.80 8.11
C LEU A 13 -10.00 -3.96 7.15
N ASP A 14 -10.09 -2.66 7.42
CA ASP A 14 -10.74 -1.69 6.55
C ASP A 14 -9.76 -1.08 5.55
N VAL A 15 -8.51 -0.89 6.00
CA VAL A 15 -7.45 -0.26 5.21
C VAL A 15 -6.07 -0.82 5.56
N LEU A 16 -5.26 -1.09 4.55
CA LEU A 16 -3.84 -1.39 4.68
C LEU A 16 -3.03 -0.15 4.30
N VAL A 17 -2.16 0.29 5.20
CA VAL A 17 -1.22 1.38 4.95
C VAL A 17 0.14 0.78 4.61
N ILE A 18 0.62 1.03 3.40
CA ILE A 18 1.85 0.45 2.86
C ILE A 18 2.91 1.54 2.79
N THR A 19 4.09 1.29 3.35
CA THR A 19 5.25 2.17 3.14
C THR A 19 6.31 1.50 2.29
N ALA A 20 6.94 2.31 1.42
CA ALA A 20 8.02 1.88 0.54
C ALA A 20 9.37 2.48 0.95
N SER A 21 9.50 2.91 2.20
CA SER A 21 10.78 3.30 2.82
C SER A 21 10.67 3.26 4.35
N ASN A 22 11.81 3.17 5.02
CA ASN A 22 11.94 3.16 6.48
C ASN A 22 12.25 4.56 7.08
N GLY A 23 12.13 5.63 6.28
CA GLY A 23 12.38 7.02 6.70
C GLY A 23 11.10 7.83 6.91
N GLU A 24 11.05 9.04 6.33
CA GLU A 24 9.92 9.98 6.49
C GLU A 24 8.59 9.42 5.97
N ASN A 25 8.61 8.58 4.93
CA ASN A 25 7.39 7.94 4.45
C ASN A 25 6.87 6.85 5.40
N LEU A 26 7.73 6.19 6.18
CA LEU A 26 7.27 5.33 7.27
C LEU A 26 6.55 6.14 8.35
N LYS A 27 7.09 7.30 8.76
CA LYS A 27 6.42 8.20 9.71
C LYS A 27 5.08 8.71 9.17
N LEU A 28 5.03 9.06 7.88
CA LEU A 28 3.79 9.44 7.21
C LEU A 28 2.77 8.30 7.22
N ALA A 29 3.19 7.08 6.90
CA ALA A 29 2.34 5.89 6.93
C ALA A 29 1.82 5.57 8.33
N GLN A 30 2.65 5.70 9.37
CA GLN A 30 2.23 5.57 10.77
C GLN A 30 1.14 6.58 11.16
N ARG A 31 1.24 7.82 10.65
CA ARG A 31 0.18 8.83 10.84
C ARG A 31 -1.12 8.43 10.14
N PHE A 32 -1.05 7.95 8.90
CA PHE A 32 -2.24 7.40 8.21
C PHE A 32 -2.88 6.27 9.01
N GLN A 33 -2.09 5.33 9.52
CA GLN A 33 -2.60 4.24 10.36
C GLN A 33 -3.27 4.76 11.63
N THR A 34 -2.64 5.70 12.33
CA THR A 34 -3.15 6.29 13.57
C THR A 34 -4.46 7.05 13.30
N ASN A 35 -4.49 7.88 12.26
CA ASN A 35 -5.68 8.66 11.91
C ASN A 35 -6.84 7.75 11.47
N ALA A 36 -6.57 6.69 10.70
CA ALA A 36 -7.60 5.71 10.34
C ALA A 36 -8.22 5.06 11.58
N ARG A 37 -7.39 4.68 12.56
CA ARG A 37 -7.86 4.12 13.84
C ARG A 37 -8.66 5.13 14.66
N ASN A 38 -8.23 6.40 14.70
CA ASN A 38 -8.97 7.48 15.37
C ASN A 38 -10.34 7.74 14.72
N LEU A 39 -10.45 7.51 13.41
CA LEU A 39 -11.72 7.54 12.68
C LEU A 39 -12.60 6.29 12.90
N GLY A 40 -12.14 5.33 13.71
CA GLY A 40 -12.89 4.11 14.08
C GLY A 40 -12.66 2.90 13.17
N HIS A 41 -11.70 2.96 12.27
CA HIS A 41 -11.41 1.90 11.29
C HIS A 41 -10.28 0.97 11.72
N GLN A 42 -10.34 -0.29 11.28
CA GLN A 42 -9.26 -1.26 11.47
C GLN A 42 -8.17 -1.00 10.41
N ALA A 43 -6.99 -0.60 10.86
CA ALA A 43 -5.87 -0.25 9.99
C ALA A 43 -4.60 -0.99 10.40
N GLU A 44 -3.90 -1.56 9.42
CA GLU A 44 -2.60 -2.19 9.60
C GLU A 44 -1.53 -1.48 8.76
N LEU A 45 -0.28 -1.55 9.21
CA LEU A 45 0.88 -0.97 8.53
C LEU A 45 1.75 -2.10 7.98
N LEU A 46 2.02 -2.04 6.69
CA LEU A 46 2.96 -2.91 5.98
C LEU A 46 4.18 -2.10 5.54
N ASP A 47 5.34 -2.47 6.05
CA ASP A 47 6.62 -1.90 5.60
C ASP A 47 7.29 -2.84 4.59
N LEU A 48 7.27 -2.45 3.31
CA LEU A 48 7.87 -3.23 2.23
C LEU A 48 9.39 -3.38 2.39
N THR A 49 10.05 -2.50 3.13
CA THR A 49 11.50 -2.58 3.34
C THR A 49 11.93 -3.70 4.29
N THR A 50 10.98 -4.27 5.02
CA THR A 50 11.22 -5.43 5.89
C THR A 50 11.06 -6.77 5.17
N LEU A 51 10.56 -6.75 3.94
CA LEU A 51 10.40 -7.95 3.13
C LEU A 51 11.72 -8.25 2.42
N ASP A 52 12.28 -9.41 2.69
CA ASP A 52 13.49 -9.90 2.00
C ASP A 52 13.11 -10.47 0.63
N LEU A 53 12.76 -9.57 -0.31
CA LEU A 53 12.42 -9.92 -1.67
C LEU A 53 13.64 -9.72 -2.59
N PRO A 54 14.21 -10.79 -3.17
CA PRO A 54 15.26 -10.63 -4.17
C PRO A 54 14.73 -9.83 -5.36
N LEU A 55 15.64 -9.20 -6.09
CA LEU A 55 15.26 -8.50 -7.32
C LEU A 55 14.55 -9.47 -8.28
N PHE A 56 13.34 -9.13 -8.66
CA PHE A 56 12.58 -9.92 -9.63
C PHE A 56 13.26 -9.89 -11.00
N THR A 57 13.57 -11.05 -11.48
CA THR A 57 13.85 -11.33 -12.90
C THR A 57 13.31 -12.72 -13.22
N PRO A 58 12.96 -13.04 -14.48
CA PRO A 58 12.64 -14.42 -14.85
C PRO A 58 13.72 -15.43 -14.44
N ARG A 59 15.00 -15.04 -14.58
CA ARG A 59 16.15 -15.87 -14.15
C ARG A 59 16.14 -16.12 -12.64
N THR A 60 15.84 -15.10 -11.83
CA THR A 60 15.77 -15.23 -10.37
C THR A 60 14.65 -16.17 -9.97
N GLN A 61 13.49 -16.03 -10.59
CA GLN A 61 12.33 -16.90 -10.34
C GLN A 61 12.62 -18.35 -10.78
N GLU A 62 13.25 -18.56 -11.94
CA GLU A 62 13.62 -19.90 -12.42
C GLU A 62 14.64 -20.58 -11.50
N ALA A 63 15.65 -19.83 -11.02
CA ALA A 63 16.73 -20.38 -10.20
C ALA A 63 16.33 -20.65 -8.74
N HIS A 64 15.45 -19.84 -8.15
CA HIS A 64 15.16 -19.84 -6.71
C HIS A 64 13.68 -20.03 -6.37
N GLY A 65 12.81 -20.04 -7.36
CA GLY A 65 11.36 -20.11 -7.15
C GLY A 65 10.77 -18.78 -6.65
N VAL A 66 9.54 -18.85 -6.15
CA VAL A 66 8.83 -17.71 -5.56
C VAL A 66 9.27 -17.53 -4.11
N PRO A 67 9.67 -16.31 -3.68
CA PRO A 67 10.04 -16.05 -2.29
C PRO A 67 8.91 -16.38 -1.32
N THR A 68 9.25 -16.97 -0.17
CA THR A 68 8.27 -17.40 0.85
C THR A 68 7.42 -16.26 1.42
N ALA A 69 7.93 -15.03 1.35
CA ALA A 69 7.20 -13.83 1.77
C ALA A 69 6.04 -13.44 0.82
N ILE A 70 5.99 -13.95 -0.42
CA ILE A 70 4.98 -13.54 -1.40
C ILE A 70 3.59 -14.06 -1.05
N ALA A 71 3.45 -15.33 -0.64
CA ALA A 71 2.14 -15.89 -0.33
C ALA A 71 1.43 -15.14 0.81
N PRO A 72 2.05 -14.92 2.01
CA PRO A 72 1.42 -14.14 3.07
C PRO A 72 1.20 -12.67 2.68
N LEU A 73 2.07 -12.07 1.88
CA LEU A 73 1.87 -10.72 1.35
C LEU A 73 0.62 -10.66 0.46
N GLN A 74 0.46 -11.62 -0.44
CA GLN A 74 -0.69 -11.74 -1.33
C GLN A 74 -2.00 -11.89 -0.55
N GLU A 75 -2.01 -12.74 0.49
CA GLU A 75 -3.17 -12.96 1.36
C GLU A 75 -3.56 -11.67 2.10
N LEU A 76 -2.60 -10.97 2.69
CA LEU A 76 -2.84 -9.70 3.38
C LEU A 76 -3.42 -8.64 2.42
N LEU A 77 -2.82 -8.50 1.25
CA LEU A 77 -3.29 -7.57 0.22
C LEU A 77 -4.69 -7.93 -0.29
N ALA A 78 -4.96 -9.21 -0.56
CA ALA A 78 -6.25 -9.68 -1.06
C ALA A 78 -7.37 -9.48 -0.03
N SER A 79 -7.09 -9.75 1.25
CA SER A 79 -8.07 -9.65 2.34
C SER A 79 -8.42 -8.22 2.75
N THR A 80 -7.62 -7.21 2.35
CA THR A 80 -7.85 -5.82 2.73
C THR A 80 -8.44 -5.02 1.57
N PRO A 81 -9.64 -4.44 1.73
CA PRO A 81 -10.39 -3.86 0.60
C PRO A 81 -9.81 -2.55 0.05
N ARG A 82 -9.01 -1.82 0.84
CA ARG A 82 -8.51 -0.49 0.48
C ARG A 82 -7.07 -0.33 0.92
N TRP A 83 -6.26 0.41 0.13
CA TRP A 83 -4.86 0.65 0.47
C TRP A 83 -4.51 2.13 0.46
N VAL A 84 -3.56 2.50 1.33
CA VAL A 84 -2.81 3.75 1.25
C VAL A 84 -1.36 3.39 0.93
N ILE A 85 -0.76 3.99 -0.08
CA ILE A 85 0.66 3.78 -0.41
C ILE A 85 1.43 5.07 -0.15
N CYS A 86 2.40 5.01 0.79
CA CYS A 86 3.33 6.08 1.10
C CYS A 86 4.71 5.73 0.53
N ALA A 87 5.18 6.47 -0.47
CA ALA A 87 6.42 6.17 -1.16
C ALA A 87 7.31 7.40 -1.32
N PRO A 88 8.64 7.29 -1.09
CA PRO A 88 9.58 8.35 -1.39
C PRO A 88 9.76 8.50 -2.89
N GLU A 89 10.20 9.69 -3.29
CA GLU A 89 10.67 9.94 -4.64
C GLU A 89 12.16 9.60 -4.73
N TYR A 90 12.50 8.64 -5.57
CA TYR A 90 13.90 8.32 -5.89
C TYR A 90 14.15 8.57 -7.39
N ASN A 91 15.02 9.53 -7.67
CA ASN A 91 15.36 9.92 -9.05
C ASN A 91 14.11 10.23 -9.91
N GLY A 92 13.15 10.96 -9.35
CA GLY A 92 11.91 11.34 -10.03
C GLY A 92 10.94 10.18 -10.28
N SER A 93 11.05 9.05 -9.54
CA SER A 93 10.23 7.88 -9.79
C SER A 93 9.91 7.07 -8.53
N ILE A 94 9.24 5.95 -8.72
CA ILE A 94 8.84 4.98 -7.71
C ILE A 94 10.08 4.30 -7.11
N PRO A 95 10.14 4.07 -5.78
CA PRO A 95 11.26 3.39 -5.15
C PRO A 95 11.36 1.92 -5.57
N PRO A 96 12.59 1.36 -5.65
CA PRO A 96 12.83 0.00 -6.14
C PRO A 96 12.05 -1.07 -5.38
N CYS A 97 11.90 -0.96 -4.04
CA CYS A 97 11.20 -1.97 -3.24
C CYS A 97 9.71 -2.04 -3.59
N LEU A 98 9.04 -0.93 -3.93
CA LEU A 98 7.64 -0.93 -4.37
C LEU A 98 7.51 -1.58 -5.76
N SER A 99 8.35 -1.16 -6.71
CA SER A 99 8.35 -1.75 -8.06
C SER A 99 8.67 -3.24 -8.03
N ASN A 100 9.62 -3.66 -7.20
CA ASN A 100 9.98 -5.05 -7.03
C ASN A 100 8.86 -5.90 -6.41
N ALA A 101 8.20 -5.39 -5.38
CA ALA A 101 7.04 -6.06 -4.77
C ALA A 101 5.90 -6.23 -5.79
N ILE A 102 5.57 -5.19 -6.54
CA ILE A 102 4.55 -5.25 -7.61
C ILE A 102 4.95 -6.28 -8.67
N ALA A 103 6.22 -6.32 -9.09
CA ALA A 103 6.70 -7.28 -10.08
C ALA A 103 6.54 -8.72 -9.60
N TRP A 104 6.93 -9.04 -8.37
CA TRP A 104 6.73 -10.37 -7.79
C TRP A 104 5.26 -10.74 -7.65
N LEU A 105 4.40 -9.80 -7.25
CA LEU A 105 2.96 -10.03 -7.10
C LEU A 105 2.26 -10.26 -8.44
N SER A 106 2.67 -9.54 -9.49
CA SER A 106 2.05 -9.61 -10.82
C SER A 106 2.34 -10.91 -11.59
N VAL A 107 3.31 -11.70 -11.16
CA VAL A 107 3.63 -13.00 -11.81
C VAL A 107 3.06 -14.20 -11.06
N GLN A 108 2.19 -13.96 -10.08
CA GLN A 108 1.54 -15.02 -9.32
C GLN A 108 0.18 -15.36 -9.95
N GLY A 109 0.05 -16.58 -10.46
CA GLY A 109 -1.18 -17.03 -11.15
C GLY A 109 -1.35 -16.42 -12.54
N ASP A 110 -2.55 -16.55 -13.09
CA ASP A 110 -2.86 -16.18 -14.48
C ASP A 110 -3.36 -14.73 -14.63
N ASP A 111 -3.77 -14.10 -13.53
CA ASP A 111 -4.26 -12.72 -13.51
C ASP A 111 -3.28 -11.76 -12.80
N PHE A 112 -2.44 -11.10 -13.61
CA PHE A 112 -1.47 -10.14 -13.07
C PHE A 112 -2.11 -8.88 -12.45
N ARG A 113 -3.40 -8.63 -12.68
CA ARG A 113 -4.17 -7.52 -12.15
C ARG A 113 -5.02 -7.87 -10.94
N GLY A 114 -5.23 -9.14 -10.64
CA GLY A 114 -6.24 -9.62 -9.69
C GLY A 114 -6.18 -8.98 -8.30
N LEU A 115 -5.00 -8.59 -7.82
CA LEU A 115 -4.87 -7.88 -6.54
C LEU A 115 -5.25 -6.39 -6.63
N PHE A 116 -5.10 -5.77 -7.79
CA PHE A 116 -5.20 -4.32 -7.99
C PHE A 116 -6.51 -3.92 -8.64
N ASN A 117 -7.04 -4.76 -9.52
CA ASN A 117 -8.18 -4.43 -10.37
C ASN A 117 -9.41 -4.06 -9.55
N GLY A 118 -9.98 -2.88 -9.81
CA GLY A 118 -11.11 -2.33 -9.08
C GLY A 118 -10.83 -1.93 -7.62
N ARG A 119 -9.57 -2.01 -7.14
CA ARG A 119 -9.23 -1.71 -5.74
C ARG A 119 -9.03 -0.22 -5.52
N PRO A 120 -9.72 0.39 -4.52
CA PRO A 120 -9.47 1.77 -4.11
C PRO A 120 -8.10 1.92 -3.46
N ILE A 121 -7.28 2.84 -3.99
CA ILE A 121 -5.93 3.13 -3.50
C ILE A 121 -5.72 4.64 -3.37
N ALA A 122 -5.32 5.10 -2.18
CA ALA A 122 -4.82 6.45 -1.96
C ALA A 122 -3.30 6.47 -2.04
N ILE A 123 -2.73 7.54 -2.60
CA ILE A 123 -1.28 7.70 -2.73
C ILE A 123 -0.78 8.95 -2.01
N ALA A 124 0.37 8.80 -1.35
CA ALA A 124 1.01 9.86 -0.59
C ALA A 124 2.53 9.79 -0.71
N THR A 125 3.18 10.94 -0.54
CA THR A 125 4.65 11.02 -0.48
C THR A 125 5.11 12.06 0.53
N HIS A 126 6.24 11.77 1.18
CA HIS A 126 7.12 12.78 1.74
C HIS A 126 8.40 12.77 0.91
N SER A 127 8.68 13.89 0.22
CA SER A 127 9.83 14.02 -0.68
C SER A 127 10.78 15.10 -0.18
N GLY A 128 12.08 14.89 -0.33
CA GLY A 128 13.09 15.94 -0.15
C GLY A 128 13.11 16.96 -1.28
N GLY A 129 12.49 16.64 -2.41
CA GLY A 129 12.34 17.48 -3.61
C GLY A 129 10.89 17.83 -3.89
N GLY A 130 10.49 17.75 -5.16
CA GLY A 130 9.13 18.08 -5.62
C GLY A 130 8.07 17.08 -5.17
N GLY A 131 8.34 15.79 -5.29
CA GLY A 131 7.44 14.70 -4.93
C GLY A 131 6.28 14.48 -5.91
N MET A 132 6.14 15.31 -6.92
CA MET A 132 5.05 15.18 -7.90
C MET A 132 5.31 14.03 -8.86
N GLU A 133 6.55 13.80 -9.22
CA GLU A 133 6.98 12.80 -10.19
C GLU A 133 6.69 11.38 -9.67
N VAL A 134 6.94 11.09 -8.40
CA VAL A 134 6.60 9.78 -7.82
C VAL A 134 5.09 9.58 -7.73
N LEU A 135 4.31 10.63 -7.41
CA LEU A 135 2.86 10.54 -7.36
C LEU A 135 2.26 10.26 -8.75
N ILE A 136 2.77 10.93 -9.79
CA ILE A 136 2.37 10.68 -11.19
C ILE A 136 2.76 9.25 -11.59
N SER A 137 3.99 8.82 -11.30
CA SER A 137 4.48 7.49 -11.63
C SER A 137 3.66 6.38 -10.95
N MET A 138 3.34 6.54 -9.66
CA MET A 138 2.47 5.61 -8.94
C MET A 138 1.07 5.57 -9.56
N ARG A 139 0.50 6.74 -9.88
CA ARG A 139 -0.84 6.81 -10.50
C ARG A 139 -0.87 6.09 -11.82
N ILE A 140 0.13 6.30 -12.69
CA ILE A 140 0.23 5.62 -13.99
C ILE A 140 0.30 4.10 -13.78
N GLN A 141 1.20 3.62 -12.92
CA GLN A 141 1.39 2.19 -12.71
C GLN A 141 0.14 1.52 -12.10
N LEU A 142 -0.43 2.12 -11.05
CA LEU A 142 -1.59 1.56 -10.36
C LEU A 142 -2.84 1.56 -11.26
N THR A 143 -3.06 2.63 -12.03
CA THR A 143 -4.16 2.69 -13.01
C THR A 143 -3.97 1.67 -14.13
N HIS A 144 -2.74 1.45 -14.60
CA HIS A 144 -2.44 0.39 -15.57
C HIS A 144 -2.83 -1.01 -15.03
N LEU A 145 -2.65 -1.23 -13.73
CA LEU A 145 -3.06 -2.46 -13.05
C LEU A 145 -4.58 -2.52 -12.74
N GLY A 146 -5.34 -1.48 -13.11
CA GLY A 146 -6.78 -1.43 -12.92
C GLY A 146 -7.25 -0.88 -11.57
N ALA A 147 -6.36 -0.32 -10.75
CA ALA A 147 -6.75 0.24 -9.46
C ALA A 147 -7.55 1.54 -9.60
N GLU A 148 -8.52 1.73 -8.69
CA GLU A 148 -9.28 2.97 -8.51
C GLU A 148 -8.46 3.94 -7.65
N VAL A 149 -7.55 4.68 -8.28
CA VAL A 149 -6.68 5.62 -7.55
C VAL A 149 -7.47 6.88 -7.18
N VAL A 150 -7.60 7.13 -5.87
CA VAL A 150 -8.31 8.31 -5.35
C VAL A 150 -7.81 9.57 -6.05
N GLY A 151 -8.75 10.42 -6.52
CA GLY A 151 -8.42 11.62 -7.29
C GLY A 151 -7.53 12.61 -6.52
N ARG A 152 -7.76 12.75 -5.19
CA ARG A 152 -6.86 13.51 -4.30
C ARG A 152 -5.64 12.65 -3.95
N GLN A 153 -4.49 13.31 -3.82
CA GLN A 153 -3.22 12.73 -3.38
C GLN A 153 -2.56 13.63 -2.35
N LEU A 154 -1.68 13.09 -1.52
CA LEU A 154 -0.99 13.87 -0.48
C LEU A 154 0.50 14.00 -0.83
N LEU A 155 0.92 15.25 -1.02
CA LEU A 155 2.32 15.62 -1.18
C LEU A 155 2.77 16.39 0.05
N SER A 156 3.84 15.93 0.70
CA SER A 156 4.48 16.63 1.80
C SER A 156 6.00 16.70 1.59
N ASN A 157 6.60 17.70 2.23
CA ASN A 157 8.04 17.87 2.29
C ASN A 157 8.39 18.70 3.54
N VAL A 158 9.68 19.01 3.75
CA VAL A 158 10.13 19.79 4.91
C VAL A 158 9.48 21.18 4.97
N ALA A 159 9.35 21.87 3.81
CA ALA A 159 8.76 23.22 3.73
C ALA A 159 7.22 23.18 3.89
N LYS A 160 6.59 22.08 3.49
CA LYS A 160 5.13 21.89 3.55
C LYS A 160 4.83 20.50 4.14
N PRO A 161 4.94 20.33 5.46
CA PRO A 161 4.64 19.06 6.11
C PRO A 161 3.16 18.69 5.98
N ALA A 162 2.88 17.40 5.95
CA ALA A 162 1.51 16.90 5.93
C ALA A 162 0.75 17.37 7.18
N LYS A 163 -0.49 17.85 7.00
CA LYS A 163 -1.41 18.18 8.09
C LYS A 163 -2.36 17.00 8.33
N ASP A 164 -2.78 16.78 9.58
CA ASP A 164 -3.70 15.70 9.91
C ASP A 164 -5.04 15.86 9.21
N ASP A 165 -5.59 17.08 9.11
CA ASP A 165 -6.80 17.36 8.33
C ASP A 165 -6.69 16.88 6.87
N SER A 166 -5.49 16.98 6.29
CA SER A 166 -5.26 16.51 4.90
C SER A 166 -5.15 15.00 4.81
N ILE A 167 -4.62 14.36 5.84
CA ILE A 167 -4.60 12.89 5.97
C ILE A 167 -6.01 12.38 6.15
N ASP A 168 -6.78 12.99 7.05
CA ASP A 168 -8.17 12.63 7.35
C ASP A 168 -9.08 12.78 6.13
N ASP A 169 -8.97 13.89 5.38
CA ASP A 169 -9.75 14.07 4.15
C ASP A 169 -9.41 13.01 3.10
N LEU A 170 -8.12 12.65 2.95
CA LEU A 170 -7.74 11.59 2.01
C LEU A 170 -8.25 10.21 2.44
N LEU A 171 -8.16 9.90 3.75
CA LEU A 171 -8.71 8.67 4.32
C LEU A 171 -10.23 8.60 4.15
N GLN A 172 -10.97 9.67 4.46
CA GLN A 172 -12.42 9.71 4.30
C GLN A 172 -12.85 9.45 2.86
N ARG A 173 -12.14 10.03 1.88
CA ARG A 173 -12.40 9.77 0.45
C ARG A 173 -12.14 8.32 0.07
N LEU A 174 -11.06 7.74 0.58
CA LEU A 174 -10.73 6.34 0.35
C LEU A 174 -11.78 5.40 0.97
N LEU A 175 -12.13 5.64 2.23
CA LEU A 175 -13.02 4.79 3.01
C LEU A 175 -14.48 4.79 2.51
N GLN A 176 -14.89 5.82 1.76
CA GLN A 176 -16.20 5.87 1.08
C GLN A 176 -16.24 5.01 -0.19
N GLN A 177 -15.10 4.65 -0.77
CA GLN A 177 -15.05 3.83 -1.96
C GLN A 177 -15.16 2.34 -1.60
N GLN A 178 -15.78 1.57 -2.47
CA GLN A 178 -15.82 0.11 -2.38
C GLN A 178 -15.04 -0.50 -3.54
N PRO A 179 -14.36 -1.63 -3.34
CA PRO A 179 -13.77 -2.37 -4.46
C PRO A 179 -14.83 -2.69 -5.52
N LEU A 180 -14.47 -2.50 -6.77
CA LEU A 180 -15.34 -2.92 -7.88
C LEU A 180 -15.39 -4.46 -7.95
N GLN A 181 -16.54 -4.97 -8.33
CA GLN A 181 -16.74 -6.39 -8.68
C GLN A 181 -16.42 -6.54 -10.16
N VAL A 182 -15.16 -6.86 -10.48
CA VAL A 182 -14.64 -6.97 -11.86
C VAL A 182 -14.08 -8.35 -12.13
#